data_0a7da7a6cf65220caae43d45fdb45138
#
_entry.id   0a7da7a6cf65220caae43d45fdb45138
#
_cell.length_a   1.000
_cell.length_b   1.000
_cell.length_c   1.000
_cell.angle_alpha   90.00
_cell.angle_beta   90.00
_cell.angle_gamma   90.00
#
_symmetry.space_group_name_H-M   'P 1'
#
loop_
_entity.id
_entity.type
_entity.pdbx_description
1 polymer ?
#
loop_
_entity_poly.entity_id
_entity_poly.type
_entity_poly.pdbx_seq_one_letter_code
_entity_poly.pdbx_strand_id
1 'polypeptide(L)'
;MDTTKQVVVDLETLSTHANACIVSIGAVLVEDMEITDTFYINVDGRTCKEAGLHIDPDTIKWWGEQSKEAQQAWQQNPVPLQEAIDKFTIWYGRESIPIWGYGANFDVVILESAYRALDMFIPWKFWDISCLRTLMNVLDKRLPKSNNHNALDDATAQANMLIEILKS
;
A
#
# COMPACT_ATOMS: atom_id res chain seq x y z
N MET A 1 8.93 17.00 -11.98
CA MET A 1 8.88 15.94 -10.98
C MET A 1 10.28 15.33 -10.92
N ASP A 2 10.89 15.32 -9.77
CA ASP A 2 12.13 14.59 -9.59
C ASP A 2 11.82 13.10 -9.70
N THR A 3 12.32 12.47 -10.76
CA THR A 3 12.05 11.04 -11.02
C THR A 3 13.07 10.12 -10.36
N THR A 4 14.03 10.68 -9.61
CA THR A 4 15.12 9.90 -9.02
C THR A 4 14.60 8.94 -7.95
N LYS A 5 13.61 9.36 -7.13
CA LYS A 5 13.00 8.55 -6.08
C LYS A 5 11.49 8.48 -6.21
N GLN A 6 10.95 7.27 -6.10
CA GLN A 6 9.51 7.00 -6.09
C GLN A 6 9.20 5.91 -5.06
N VAL A 7 8.09 6.03 -4.35
CA VAL A 7 7.55 4.94 -3.52
C VAL A 7 6.28 4.41 -4.17
N VAL A 8 6.15 3.10 -4.28
CA VAL A 8 4.92 2.42 -4.69
C VAL A 8 4.40 1.64 -3.50
N VAL A 9 3.14 1.86 -3.12
CA VAL A 9 2.51 1.21 -1.97
C VAL A 9 1.27 0.43 -2.39
N ASP A 10 1.09 -0.73 -1.81
CA ASP A 10 -0.10 -1.55 -1.91
C ASP A 10 -0.52 -2.04 -0.53
N LEU A 11 -1.81 -2.11 -0.27
CA LEU A 11 -2.38 -2.52 1.01
C LEU A 11 -3.29 -3.74 0.82
N GLU A 12 -3.30 -4.61 1.83
CA GLU A 12 -4.39 -5.54 2.04
C GLU A 12 -5.25 -5.03 3.21
N THR A 13 -6.58 -5.09 3.04
CA THR A 13 -7.52 -4.45 3.95
C THR A 13 -8.69 -5.35 4.28
N LEU A 14 -9.41 -5.04 5.37
CA LEU A 14 -10.67 -5.68 5.76
C LEU A 14 -11.90 -4.84 5.42
N SER A 15 -11.74 -3.84 4.57
CA SER A 15 -12.82 -2.98 4.08
C SER A 15 -12.39 -2.30 2.79
N THR A 16 -13.34 -1.76 2.04
CA THR A 16 -13.11 -0.89 0.87
C THR A 16 -13.40 0.58 1.15
N HIS A 17 -13.77 0.93 2.37
CA HIS A 17 -13.99 2.31 2.79
C HIS A 17 -12.67 3.07 2.93
N ALA A 18 -12.73 4.40 2.84
CA ALA A 18 -11.56 5.26 2.95
C ALA A 18 -10.82 5.15 4.31
N ASN A 19 -11.52 4.71 5.36
CA ASN A 19 -10.98 4.43 6.68
C ASN A 19 -10.84 2.94 6.98
N ALA A 20 -10.55 2.13 5.97
CA ALA A 20 -10.45 0.68 6.09
C ALA A 20 -9.39 0.24 7.11
N CYS A 21 -9.71 -0.84 7.81
CA CYS A 21 -8.73 -1.59 8.58
C CYS A 21 -7.68 -2.20 7.67
N ILE A 22 -6.40 -1.94 7.96
CA ILE A 22 -5.25 -2.46 7.20
C ILE A 22 -4.78 -3.75 7.87
N VAL A 23 -4.50 -4.77 7.07
CA VAL A 23 -3.90 -6.03 7.55
C VAL A 23 -2.54 -6.32 6.95
N SER A 24 -2.15 -5.60 5.89
CA SER A 24 -0.81 -5.73 5.29
C SER A 24 -0.43 -4.46 4.55
N ILE A 25 0.83 -4.05 4.69
CA ILE A 25 1.43 -2.94 3.96
C ILE A 25 2.61 -3.51 3.17
N GLY A 26 2.59 -3.37 1.86
CA GLY A 26 3.71 -3.64 0.97
C GLY A 26 4.14 -2.36 0.27
N ALA A 27 5.43 -2.09 0.23
CA ALA A 27 5.94 -0.92 -0.46
C ALA A 27 7.30 -1.18 -1.09
N VAL A 28 7.60 -0.43 -2.14
CA VAL A 28 8.81 -0.55 -2.91
C VAL A 28 9.40 0.85 -3.12
N LEU A 29 10.68 1.00 -2.85
CA LEU A 29 11.45 2.19 -3.19
C LEU A 29 12.11 1.98 -4.55
N VAL A 30 11.82 2.88 -5.46
CA VAL A 30 12.47 2.98 -6.77
C VAL A 30 13.41 4.18 -6.74
N GLU A 31 14.67 3.98 -7.05
CA GLU A 31 15.68 5.02 -7.22
C GLU A 31 16.38 4.82 -8.56
N ASP A 32 16.53 5.89 -9.33
CA ASP A 32 17.21 5.86 -10.64
C ASP A 32 16.73 4.73 -11.57
N MET A 33 15.42 4.50 -11.60
CA MET A 33 14.74 3.47 -12.40
C MET A 33 15.08 2.02 -12.01
N GLU A 34 15.46 1.80 -10.76
CA GLU A 34 15.71 0.47 -10.19
C GLU A 34 15.02 0.33 -8.83
N ILE A 35 14.59 -0.88 -8.49
CA ILE A 35 14.09 -1.18 -7.14
C ILE A 35 15.30 -1.31 -6.21
N THR A 36 15.39 -0.44 -5.22
CA THR A 36 16.54 -0.38 -4.30
C THR A 36 16.20 -0.84 -2.89
N ASP A 37 14.92 -0.79 -2.49
CA ASP A 37 14.49 -1.26 -1.18
C ASP A 37 13.02 -1.70 -1.21
N THR A 38 12.64 -2.55 -0.27
CA THR A 38 11.27 -3.02 -0.09
C THR A 38 10.86 -3.00 1.37
N PHE A 39 9.56 -2.84 1.60
CA PHE A 39 8.94 -2.88 2.92
C PHE A 39 7.74 -3.84 2.90
N TYR A 40 7.63 -4.69 3.91
CA TYR A 40 6.48 -5.55 4.11
C TYR A 40 6.20 -5.74 5.60
N ILE A 41 4.96 -5.55 6.00
CA ILE A 41 4.52 -5.76 7.37
C ILE A 41 3.06 -6.18 7.41
N ASN A 42 2.74 -7.13 8.27
CA ASN A 42 1.37 -7.52 8.58
C ASN A 42 0.89 -6.81 9.85
N VAL A 43 -0.37 -6.41 9.84
CA VAL A 43 -0.98 -5.61 10.90
C VAL A 43 -2.08 -6.40 11.60
N ASP A 44 -2.08 -6.39 12.93
CA ASP A 44 -3.17 -6.97 13.71
C ASP A 44 -4.45 -6.13 13.53
N GLY A 45 -5.42 -6.68 12.79
CA GLY A 45 -6.68 -6.02 12.49
C GLY A 45 -7.49 -5.61 13.71
N ARG A 46 -7.30 -6.28 14.85
CA ARG A 46 -7.96 -5.90 16.11
C ARG A 46 -7.51 -4.52 16.57
N THR A 47 -6.23 -4.22 16.43
CA THR A 47 -5.68 -2.91 16.80
C THR A 47 -6.14 -1.80 15.87
N CYS A 48 -6.38 -2.10 14.60
CA CYS A 48 -7.02 -1.18 13.66
C CYS A 48 -8.46 -0.85 14.08
N LYS A 49 -9.23 -1.87 14.45
CA LYS A 49 -10.60 -1.68 14.95
C LYS A 49 -10.63 -0.84 16.23
N GLU A 50 -9.72 -1.09 17.15
CA GLU A 50 -9.55 -0.30 18.38
C GLU A 50 -9.23 1.18 18.08
N ALA A 51 -8.49 1.44 17.01
CA ALA A 51 -8.20 2.79 16.53
C ALA A 51 -9.37 3.45 15.78
N GLY A 52 -10.51 2.76 15.62
CA GLY A 52 -11.71 3.28 14.97
C GLY A 52 -11.76 3.03 13.45
N LEU A 53 -10.88 2.21 12.90
CA LEU A 53 -10.90 1.86 11.49
C LEU A 53 -11.98 0.82 11.17
N HIS A 54 -12.44 0.84 9.92
CA HIS A 54 -13.62 0.11 9.48
C HIS A 54 -13.29 -1.32 9.04
N ILE A 55 -14.09 -2.28 9.52
CA ILE A 55 -14.11 -3.67 9.05
C ILE A 55 -15.46 -3.92 8.37
N ASP A 56 -15.43 -4.38 7.13
CA ASP A 56 -16.63 -4.69 6.35
C ASP A 56 -16.85 -6.21 6.33
N PRO A 57 -18.04 -6.69 6.76
CA PRO A 57 -18.39 -8.10 6.70
C PRO A 57 -18.30 -8.70 5.28
N ASP A 58 -18.61 -7.94 4.24
CA ASP A 58 -18.53 -8.40 2.86
C ASP A 58 -17.07 -8.62 2.43
N THR A 59 -16.15 -7.77 2.89
CA THR A 59 -14.72 -7.95 2.64
C THR A 59 -14.18 -9.18 3.39
N ILE A 60 -14.62 -9.42 4.64
CA ILE A 60 -14.28 -10.64 5.38
C ILE A 60 -14.75 -11.89 4.61
N LYS A 61 -15.98 -11.87 4.10
CA LYS A 61 -16.50 -12.97 3.28
C LYS A 61 -15.68 -13.19 2.01
N TRP A 62 -15.32 -12.10 1.33
CA TRP A 62 -14.47 -12.15 0.13
C TRP A 62 -13.11 -12.79 0.43
N TRP A 63 -12.47 -12.44 1.57
CA TRP A 63 -11.23 -13.11 2.00
C TRP A 63 -11.41 -14.60 2.21
N GLY A 64 -12.55 -15.04 2.77
CA GLY A 64 -12.88 -16.45 2.94
C GLY A 64 -12.99 -17.25 1.63
N GLU A 65 -13.19 -16.57 0.51
CA GLU A 65 -13.28 -17.15 -0.84
C GLU A 65 -11.91 -17.18 -1.56
N GLN A 66 -10.87 -16.55 -1.00
CA GLN A 66 -9.53 -16.53 -1.59
C GLN A 66 -8.75 -17.82 -1.28
N SER A 67 -7.59 -17.98 -1.92
CA SER A 67 -6.71 -19.11 -1.64
C SER A 67 -6.24 -19.14 -0.17
N LYS A 68 -5.91 -20.32 0.33
CA LYS A 68 -5.38 -20.46 1.69
C LYS A 68 -4.09 -19.64 1.88
N GLU A 69 -3.24 -19.62 0.87
CA GLU A 69 -1.99 -18.87 0.85
C GLU A 69 -2.26 -17.37 0.99
N ALA A 70 -3.22 -16.84 0.25
CA ALA A 70 -3.63 -15.43 0.34
C ALA A 70 -4.17 -15.09 1.73
N GLN A 71 -5.02 -15.95 2.30
CA GLN A 71 -5.58 -15.76 3.65
C GLN A 71 -4.52 -15.83 4.75
N GLN A 72 -3.54 -16.71 4.60
CA GLN A 72 -2.49 -16.92 5.60
C GLN A 72 -1.40 -15.86 5.54
N ALA A 73 -1.15 -15.27 4.38
CA ALA A 73 -0.05 -14.33 4.18
C ALA A 73 -0.12 -13.15 5.16
N TRP A 74 -1.27 -12.50 5.29
CA TRP A 74 -1.43 -11.34 6.17
C TRP A 74 -1.67 -11.70 7.65
N GLN A 75 -1.85 -13.00 7.96
CA GLN A 75 -2.02 -13.47 9.34
C GLN A 75 -0.70 -13.87 10.02
N GLN A 76 0.42 -13.83 9.30
CA GLN A 76 1.72 -14.23 9.84
C GLN A 76 2.38 -13.09 10.59
N ASN A 77 2.69 -13.32 11.86
CA ASN A 77 3.42 -12.39 12.73
C ASN A 77 2.90 -10.93 12.66
N PRO A 78 1.59 -10.70 12.78
CA PRO A 78 1.05 -9.36 12.71
C PRO A 78 1.50 -8.54 13.91
N VAL A 79 1.75 -7.25 13.68
CA VAL A 79 2.11 -6.29 14.73
C VAL A 79 0.96 -5.29 14.95
N PRO A 80 0.91 -4.61 16.10
CA PRO A 80 -0.04 -3.52 16.30
C PRO A 80 0.07 -2.44 15.22
N LEU A 81 -1.05 -1.80 14.88
CA LEU A 81 -1.10 -0.73 13.89
C LEU A 81 -0.07 0.37 14.17
N GLN A 82 0.06 0.80 15.42
CA GLN A 82 1.04 1.83 15.81
C GLN A 82 2.47 1.43 15.41
N GLU A 83 2.87 0.20 15.71
CA GLU A 83 4.19 -0.30 15.35
C GLU A 83 4.39 -0.37 13.84
N ALA A 84 3.37 -0.84 13.10
CA ALA A 84 3.43 -0.91 11.64
C ALA A 84 3.62 0.47 11.00
N ILE A 85 2.85 1.46 11.44
CA ILE A 85 2.93 2.83 10.92
C ILE A 85 4.24 3.50 11.34
N ASP A 86 4.73 3.28 12.57
CA ASP A 86 6.03 3.78 13.00
C ASP A 86 7.16 3.23 12.11
N LYS A 87 7.16 1.92 11.85
CA LYS A 87 8.16 1.28 10.99
C LYS A 87 8.07 1.75 9.54
N PHE A 88 6.86 1.90 9.01
CA PHE A 88 6.67 2.44 7.66
C PHE A 88 7.18 3.88 7.57
N THR A 89 6.90 4.71 8.56
CA THR A 89 7.35 6.11 8.61
C THR A 89 8.88 6.22 8.60
N ILE A 90 9.55 5.37 9.38
CA ILE A 90 11.02 5.31 9.41
C ILE A 90 11.58 4.87 8.05
N TRP A 91 10.98 3.84 7.45
CA TRP A 91 11.39 3.33 6.14
C TRP A 91 11.18 4.36 5.02
N TYR A 92 10.03 5.05 5.00
CA TYR A 92 9.74 6.10 4.01
C TYR A 92 10.72 7.26 4.11
N GLY A 93 11.10 7.64 5.33
CA GLY A 93 12.06 8.72 5.59
C GLY A 93 11.41 10.08 5.83
N ARG A 94 12.27 11.11 5.88
CA ARG A 94 11.87 12.47 6.25
C ARG A 94 11.57 13.38 5.07
N GLU A 95 12.07 13.03 3.90
CA GLU A 95 11.85 13.80 2.68
C GLU A 95 10.55 13.35 2.01
N SER A 96 9.73 14.31 1.60
CA SER A 96 8.55 13.99 0.81
C SER A 96 8.99 13.57 -0.59
N ILE A 97 8.70 12.31 -0.95
CA ILE A 97 8.93 11.76 -2.28
C ILE A 97 7.60 11.29 -2.88
N PRO A 98 7.47 11.27 -4.21
CA PRO A 98 6.25 10.79 -4.84
C PRO A 98 5.83 9.41 -4.33
N ILE A 99 4.56 9.30 -3.92
CA ILE A 99 3.96 8.04 -3.46
C ILE A 99 2.85 7.63 -4.43
N TRP A 100 2.96 6.42 -4.93
CA TRP A 100 2.08 5.85 -5.94
C TRP A 100 1.22 4.73 -5.37
N GLY A 101 -0.07 4.74 -5.70
CA GLY A 101 -0.96 3.60 -5.52
C GLY A 101 -1.58 3.19 -6.85
N TYR A 102 -1.94 1.94 -6.99
CA TYR A 102 -2.74 1.46 -8.12
C TYR A 102 -4.22 1.71 -7.85
N GLY A 103 -4.62 2.96 -7.99
CA GLY A 103 -5.81 3.57 -7.44
C GLY A 103 -5.43 4.29 -6.14
N ALA A 104 -4.73 5.44 -6.25
CA ALA A 104 -4.23 6.19 -5.09
C ALA A 104 -5.36 6.65 -4.15
N ASN A 105 -6.59 6.77 -4.66
CA ASN A 105 -7.80 6.99 -3.88
C ASN A 105 -8.20 5.81 -2.98
N PHE A 106 -7.54 4.67 -3.10
CA PHE A 106 -7.67 3.52 -2.21
C PHE A 106 -6.45 3.40 -1.29
N ASP A 107 -5.31 2.93 -1.79
CA ASP A 107 -4.15 2.63 -0.96
C ASP A 107 -3.64 3.83 -0.16
N VAL A 108 -3.38 4.95 -0.84
CA VAL A 108 -2.80 6.13 -0.17
C VAL A 108 -3.79 6.78 0.78
N VAL A 109 -5.07 6.87 0.39
CA VAL A 109 -6.13 7.45 1.24
C VAL A 109 -6.33 6.61 2.51
N ILE A 110 -6.36 5.28 2.38
CA ILE A 110 -6.51 4.38 3.53
C ILE A 110 -5.29 4.47 4.45
N LEU A 111 -4.08 4.50 3.89
CA LEU A 111 -2.87 4.65 4.67
C LEU A 111 -2.86 5.99 5.44
N GLU A 112 -3.24 7.09 4.80
CA GLU A 112 -3.39 8.39 5.47
C GLU A 112 -4.44 8.36 6.58
N SER A 113 -5.55 7.63 6.36
CA SER A 113 -6.58 7.45 7.39
C SER A 113 -6.01 6.76 8.64
N ALA A 114 -5.14 5.77 8.47
CA ALA A 114 -4.44 5.12 9.58
C ALA A 114 -3.53 6.09 10.34
N TYR A 115 -2.77 6.94 9.64
CA TYR A 115 -1.98 8.01 10.27
C TYR A 115 -2.84 8.95 11.11
N ARG A 116 -3.98 9.38 10.56
CA ARG A 116 -4.91 10.28 11.28
C ARG A 116 -5.55 9.61 12.49
N ALA A 117 -5.89 8.32 12.39
CA ALA A 117 -6.45 7.56 13.52
C ALA A 117 -5.47 7.45 14.69
N LEU A 118 -4.16 7.49 14.42
CA LEU A 118 -3.08 7.45 15.41
C LEU A 118 -2.58 8.83 15.82
N ASP A 119 -3.19 9.90 15.32
CA ASP A 119 -2.76 11.30 15.54
C ASP A 119 -1.28 11.52 15.15
N MET A 120 -0.87 10.93 14.03
CA MET A 120 0.48 11.01 13.49
C MET A 120 0.55 11.89 12.24
N PHE A 121 1.70 12.57 12.07
CA PHE A 121 1.96 13.33 10.84
C PHE A 121 2.20 12.40 9.65
N ILE A 122 1.53 12.71 8.53
CA ILE A 122 1.74 12.05 7.24
C ILE A 122 3.06 12.54 6.65
N PRO A 123 4.02 11.66 6.31
CA PRO A 123 5.36 12.10 5.90
C PRO A 123 5.46 12.66 4.48
N TRP A 124 4.47 12.39 3.62
CA TRP A 124 4.42 12.96 2.26
C TRP A 124 3.48 14.16 2.17
N LYS A 125 3.68 14.96 1.12
CA LYS A 125 2.80 16.09 0.81
C LYS A 125 1.65 15.62 -0.11
N PHE A 126 0.47 16.23 0.02
CA PHE A 126 -0.69 15.82 -0.76
C PHE A 126 -0.48 15.93 -2.28
N TRP A 127 0.39 16.82 -2.74
CA TRP A 127 0.72 16.96 -4.16
C TRP A 127 1.75 15.95 -4.67
N ASP A 128 2.37 15.16 -3.81
CA ASP A 128 3.25 14.05 -4.17
C ASP A 128 2.50 12.72 -4.34
N ILE A 129 1.19 12.71 -4.13
CA ILE A 129 0.34 11.53 -4.34
C ILE A 129 0.08 11.36 -5.84
N SER A 130 0.36 10.16 -6.35
CA SER A 130 0.21 9.81 -7.77
C SER A 130 -0.57 8.50 -7.94
N CYS A 131 -1.29 8.38 -9.05
CA CYS A 131 -2.12 7.21 -9.35
C CYS A 131 -1.60 6.45 -10.57
N LEU A 132 -1.02 5.27 -10.35
CA LEU A 132 -0.49 4.43 -11.41
C LEU A 132 -1.59 3.93 -12.34
N ARG A 133 -2.76 3.56 -11.81
CA ARG A 133 -3.91 3.11 -12.62
C ARG A 133 -4.32 4.17 -13.65
N THR A 134 -4.39 5.43 -13.26
CA THR A 134 -4.73 6.52 -14.16
C THR A 134 -3.69 6.67 -15.27
N LEU A 135 -2.42 6.65 -14.90
CA LEU A 135 -1.32 6.73 -15.87
C LEU A 135 -1.34 5.56 -16.85
N MET A 136 -1.54 4.34 -16.36
CA MET A 136 -1.62 3.14 -17.21
C MET A 136 -2.83 3.17 -18.15
N ASN A 137 -3.98 3.65 -17.67
CA ASN A 137 -5.18 3.78 -18.52
C ASN A 137 -4.97 4.76 -19.66
N VAL A 138 -4.32 5.89 -19.40
CA VAL A 138 -3.97 6.88 -20.43
C VAL A 138 -3.01 6.30 -21.47
N LEU A 139 -2.08 5.46 -21.06
CA LEU A 139 -1.07 4.84 -21.91
C LEU A 139 -1.49 3.46 -22.49
N ASP A 140 -2.74 3.04 -22.26
CA ASP A 140 -3.27 1.72 -22.66
C ASP A 140 -2.39 0.54 -22.21
N LYS A 141 -1.84 0.63 -21.00
CA LYS A 141 -1.05 -0.45 -20.38
C LYS A 141 -1.89 -1.26 -19.39
N ARG A 142 -1.48 -2.52 -19.16
CA ARG A 142 -2.15 -3.43 -18.23
C ARG A 142 -1.12 -4.16 -17.38
N LEU A 143 -1.44 -4.32 -16.08
CA LEU A 143 -0.67 -5.22 -15.21
C LEU A 143 -0.98 -6.69 -15.54
N PRO A 144 0.00 -7.58 -15.40
CA PRO A 144 -0.27 -9.02 -15.39
C PRO A 144 -1.30 -9.37 -14.31
N LYS A 145 -2.19 -10.31 -14.61
CA LYS A 145 -3.14 -10.80 -13.59
C LYS A 145 -2.38 -11.54 -12.50
N SER A 146 -2.63 -11.19 -11.24
CA SER A 146 -2.14 -11.89 -10.06
C SER A 146 -3.34 -12.23 -9.16
N ASN A 147 -3.32 -13.42 -8.57
CA ASN A 147 -4.31 -13.87 -7.60
C ASN A 147 -3.68 -14.06 -6.21
N ASN A 148 -2.44 -13.64 -6.01
CA ASN A 148 -1.70 -13.86 -4.77
C ASN A 148 -2.22 -12.99 -3.63
N HIS A 149 -2.77 -11.81 -3.92
CA HIS A 149 -3.24 -10.85 -2.93
C HIS A 149 -2.20 -10.64 -1.81
N ASN A 150 -0.92 -10.52 -2.21
CA ASN A 150 0.18 -10.19 -1.33
C ASN A 150 0.62 -8.75 -1.60
N ALA A 151 0.59 -7.90 -0.59
CA ALA A 151 0.82 -6.47 -0.75
C ALA A 151 2.20 -6.15 -1.33
N LEU A 152 3.26 -6.89 -0.95
CA LEU A 152 4.59 -6.65 -1.50
C LEU A 152 4.72 -7.14 -2.96
N ASP A 153 4.16 -8.30 -3.29
CA ASP A 153 4.18 -8.81 -4.66
C ASP A 153 3.42 -7.86 -5.59
N ASP A 154 2.28 -7.35 -5.17
CA ASP A 154 1.48 -6.40 -5.93
C ASP A 154 2.20 -5.06 -6.08
N ALA A 155 2.77 -4.52 -5.01
CA ALA A 155 3.59 -3.29 -5.06
C ALA A 155 4.81 -3.45 -5.97
N THR A 156 5.46 -4.62 -5.97
CA THR A 156 6.61 -4.92 -6.84
C THR A 156 6.21 -4.95 -8.32
N ALA A 157 5.10 -5.62 -8.66
CA ALA A 157 4.59 -5.63 -10.03
C ALA A 157 4.22 -4.22 -10.52
N GLN A 158 3.61 -3.43 -9.66
CA GLN A 158 3.26 -2.03 -9.93
C GLN A 158 4.53 -1.17 -10.10
N ALA A 159 5.55 -1.35 -9.26
CA ALA A 159 6.82 -0.63 -9.37
C ALA A 159 7.56 -0.95 -10.68
N ASN A 160 7.58 -2.22 -11.09
CA ASN A 160 8.18 -2.62 -12.37
C ASN A 160 7.46 -1.97 -13.56
N MET A 161 6.12 -1.87 -13.52
CA MET A 161 5.34 -1.18 -14.54
C MET A 161 5.65 0.32 -14.54
N LEU A 162 5.76 0.96 -13.38
CA LEU A 162 6.13 2.36 -13.28
C LEU A 162 7.52 2.61 -13.89
N ILE A 163 8.50 1.77 -13.57
CA ILE A 163 9.85 1.84 -14.15
C ILE A 163 9.81 1.71 -15.67
N GLU A 164 9.04 0.77 -16.20
CA GLU A 164 8.87 0.60 -17.66
C GLU A 164 8.32 1.88 -18.29
N ILE A 165 7.31 2.49 -17.68
CA ILE A 165 6.71 3.73 -18.17
C ILE A 165 7.69 4.90 -18.12
N LEU A 166 8.45 5.03 -17.04
CA LEU A 166 9.41 6.13 -16.87
C LEU A 166 10.62 6.01 -17.81
N LYS A 167 10.95 4.79 -18.27
CA LYS A 167 12.04 4.53 -19.26
C LYS A 167 11.59 4.75 -20.71
N SER A 168 10.28 4.77 -20.97
CA SER A 168 9.75 4.95 -22.32
C SER A 168 9.67 6.43 -22.72
#